data_1eaeb4cfbc83127083150f3a9345f0f3
#
_entry.id   1eaeb4cfbc83127083150f3a9345f0f3
#
_cell.length_a   1.000
_cell.length_b   1.000
_cell.length_c   1.000
_cell.angle_alpha   90.00
_cell.angle_beta   90.00
_cell.angle_gamma   90.00
#
_symmetry.space_group_name_H-M   'P 1'
#
loop_
_entity.id
_entity.type
_entity.pdbx_description
1 polymer ?
#
loop_
_entity_poly.entity_id
_entity_poly.type
_entity_poly.pdbx_seq_one_letter_code
_entity_poly.pdbx_strand_id
1 'polypeptide(L)'
;MRVVERKFRGSVVCRVLGYPVSYGMVKLLLERGAMNLEDLATAARRAKSTTCTHLTKLRLANIVRYEKKGLETLYWVKYRNEVRRILRACESLVRRASRRLGKDV
;
A
#
# COMPACT_ATOMS: atom_id res chain seq x y z
N MET A 1 25.31 -11.19 -2.22
CA MET A 1 24.14 -10.52 -1.62
C MET A 1 23.61 -9.37 -2.45
N ARG A 2 24.48 -8.48 -2.87
CA ARG A 2 24.02 -7.33 -3.68
C ARG A 2 23.38 -7.74 -4.99
N VAL A 3 23.89 -8.77 -5.62
CA VAL A 3 23.32 -9.28 -6.87
C VAL A 3 21.91 -9.81 -6.63
N VAL A 4 21.72 -10.48 -5.49
CA VAL A 4 20.42 -11.02 -5.11
C VAL A 4 19.43 -9.88 -4.89
N GLU A 5 19.86 -8.84 -4.18
CA GLU A 5 19.00 -7.68 -3.92
C GLU A 5 18.55 -7.02 -5.22
N ARG A 6 19.47 -6.86 -6.18
CA ARG A 6 19.11 -6.26 -7.47
C ARG A 6 18.09 -7.09 -8.24
N LYS A 7 18.26 -8.42 -8.23
CA LYS A 7 17.38 -9.32 -8.97
C LYS A 7 16.00 -9.41 -8.35
N PHE A 8 15.93 -9.28 -7.03
CA PHE A 8 14.69 -9.54 -6.30
C PHE A 8 14.12 -8.27 -5.64
N ARG A 9 14.30 -7.14 -6.28
CA ARG A 9 13.79 -5.88 -5.74
C ARG A 9 12.27 -5.83 -5.61
N GLY A 10 11.58 -6.66 -6.38
CA GLY A 10 10.13 -6.79 -6.22
C GLY A 10 9.74 -7.24 -4.83
N SER A 11 10.64 -7.92 -4.11
CA SER A 11 10.36 -8.36 -2.75
C SER A 11 10.16 -7.17 -1.79
N VAL A 12 10.78 -6.04 -2.08
CA VAL A 12 10.59 -4.82 -1.27
C VAL A 12 9.14 -4.36 -1.37
N VAL A 13 8.57 -4.39 -2.56
CA VAL A 13 7.17 -4.03 -2.76
C VAL A 13 6.27 -4.98 -1.97
N CYS A 14 6.51 -6.27 -2.06
CA CYS A 14 5.73 -7.26 -1.32
C CYS A 14 5.85 -7.08 0.18
N ARG A 15 7.05 -6.79 0.66
CA ARG A 15 7.27 -6.59 2.09
C ARG A 15 6.48 -5.40 2.61
N VAL A 16 6.54 -4.29 1.90
CA VAL A 16 5.86 -3.06 2.33
C VAL A 16 4.35 -3.24 2.27
N LEU A 17 3.84 -3.86 1.21
CA LEU A 17 2.40 -4.13 1.07
C LEU A 17 1.93 -5.22 2.04
N GLY A 18 2.85 -5.98 2.62
CA GLY A 18 2.50 -7.02 3.58
C GLY A 18 2.05 -6.51 4.94
N TYR A 19 2.27 -5.23 5.23
CA TYR A 19 1.73 -4.63 6.45
C TYR A 19 0.26 -4.29 6.23
N PRO A 20 -0.66 -4.82 7.06
CA PRO A 20 -2.10 -4.59 6.84
C PRO A 20 -2.48 -3.12 6.75
N VAL A 21 -1.88 -2.27 7.58
CA VAL A 21 -2.18 -0.84 7.56
C VAL A 21 -1.76 -0.22 6.23
N SER A 22 -0.56 -0.55 5.75
CA SER A 22 -0.07 -0.05 4.47
C SER A 22 -0.93 -0.54 3.32
N TYR A 23 -1.30 -1.82 3.34
CA TYR A 23 -2.18 -2.43 2.34
C TYR A 23 -3.52 -1.68 2.27
N GLY A 24 -4.11 -1.44 3.44
CA GLY A 24 -5.38 -0.73 3.54
C GLY A 24 -5.29 0.71 3.03
N MET A 25 -4.20 1.41 3.33
CA MET A 25 -4.01 2.77 2.86
C MET A 25 -3.89 2.82 1.33
N VAL A 26 -3.17 1.86 0.76
CA VAL A 26 -3.04 1.79 -0.71
C VAL A 26 -4.41 1.54 -1.34
N LYS A 27 -5.21 0.65 -0.77
CA LYS A 27 -6.57 0.42 -1.27
C LYS A 27 -7.41 1.69 -1.22
N LEU A 28 -7.33 2.43 -0.13
CA LEU A 28 -8.04 3.70 0.01
C LEU A 28 -7.63 4.68 -1.08
N LEU A 29 -6.33 4.83 -1.30
CA LEU A 29 -5.83 5.76 -2.30
C LEU A 29 -6.23 5.34 -3.72
N LEU A 30 -6.31 4.03 -3.97
CA LEU A 30 -6.78 3.54 -5.27
C LEU A 30 -8.27 3.82 -5.46
N GLU A 31 -9.05 3.74 -4.40
CA GLU A 31 -10.50 3.94 -4.47
C GLU A 31 -10.88 5.41 -4.49
N ARG A 32 -10.25 6.22 -3.66
CA ARG A 32 -10.65 7.61 -3.47
C ARG A 32 -9.79 8.62 -4.21
N GLY A 33 -8.65 8.21 -4.73
CA GLY A 33 -7.70 9.13 -5.33
C GLY A 33 -6.81 9.77 -4.30
N ALA A 34 -6.28 10.96 -4.59
CA ALA A 34 -5.37 11.65 -3.69
C ALA A 34 -6.07 12.01 -2.38
N MET A 35 -5.38 11.81 -1.26
CA MET A 35 -5.90 12.10 0.07
C MET A 35 -4.83 12.80 0.90
N ASN A 36 -5.25 13.68 1.80
CA ASN A 36 -4.31 14.31 2.71
C ASN A 36 -4.02 13.38 3.91
N LEU A 37 -2.97 13.73 4.64
CA LEU A 37 -2.51 12.92 5.76
C LEU A 37 -3.59 12.73 6.83
N GLU A 38 -4.31 13.79 7.15
CA GLU A 38 -5.33 13.71 8.19
C GLU A 38 -6.46 12.77 7.83
N ASP A 39 -6.94 12.84 6.59
CA ASP A 39 -8.00 11.96 6.12
C ASP A 39 -7.54 10.51 6.08
N LEU A 40 -6.30 10.28 5.66
CA LEU A 40 -5.73 8.92 5.67
C LEU A 40 -5.63 8.37 7.08
N ALA A 41 -5.15 9.18 8.02
CA ALA A 41 -5.02 8.77 9.41
C ALA A 41 -6.37 8.44 10.02
N THR A 42 -7.36 9.28 9.75
CA THR A 42 -8.73 9.07 10.23
C THR A 42 -9.31 7.77 9.67
N ALA A 43 -9.18 7.56 8.37
CA ALA A 43 -9.70 6.39 7.71
C ALA A 43 -8.99 5.10 8.18
N ALA A 44 -7.69 5.19 8.44
CA ALA A 44 -6.91 4.06 8.92
C ALA A 44 -7.07 3.83 10.43
N ARG A 45 -7.68 4.78 11.13
CA ARG A 45 -7.82 4.75 12.59
C ARG A 45 -6.46 4.62 13.28
N ARG A 46 -5.50 5.42 12.81
CA ARG A 46 -4.15 5.44 13.35
C ARG A 46 -3.73 6.89 13.61
N ALA A 47 -2.79 7.06 14.52
CA ALA A 47 -2.20 8.37 14.74
C ALA A 47 -1.52 8.87 13.47
N LYS A 48 -1.41 10.19 13.34
CA LYS A 48 -0.73 10.79 12.18
C LYS A 48 0.71 10.30 12.05
N SER A 49 1.41 10.18 13.17
CA SER A 49 2.80 9.72 13.17
C SER A 49 2.93 8.30 12.62
N THR A 50 2.06 7.40 13.06
CA THR A 50 2.04 6.02 12.57
C THR A 50 1.70 5.96 11.09
N THR A 51 0.69 6.72 10.68
CA THR A 51 0.27 6.82 9.27
C THR A 51 1.44 7.32 8.42
N CYS A 52 2.12 8.36 8.88
CA CYS A 52 3.26 8.92 8.17
C CYS A 52 4.40 7.90 8.03
N THR A 53 4.63 7.09 9.05
CA THR A 53 5.66 6.05 9.01
C THR A 53 5.36 5.04 7.90
N HIS A 54 4.12 4.58 7.79
CA HIS A 54 3.72 3.64 6.75
C HIS A 54 3.80 4.29 5.36
N LEU A 55 3.35 5.54 5.26
CA LEU A 55 3.42 6.27 3.98
C LEU A 55 4.85 6.47 3.53
N THR A 56 5.77 6.72 4.46
CA THR A 56 7.17 6.87 4.13
C THR A 56 7.74 5.57 3.54
N LYS A 57 7.41 4.44 4.12
CA LYS A 57 7.84 3.14 3.59
C LYS A 57 7.28 2.89 2.19
N LEU A 58 6.00 3.22 2.00
CA LEU A 58 5.35 3.10 0.69
C LEU A 58 6.01 4.02 -0.34
N ARG A 59 6.37 5.22 0.07
CA ARG A 59 7.04 6.17 -0.81
C ARG A 59 8.43 5.69 -1.19
N LEU A 60 9.18 5.17 -0.23
CA LEU A 60 10.52 4.64 -0.51
C LEU A 60 10.47 3.41 -1.42
N ALA A 61 9.39 2.66 -1.38
CA ALA A 61 9.16 1.53 -2.29
C ALA A 61 8.59 1.99 -3.64
N ASN A 62 8.44 3.29 -3.83
CA ASN A 62 7.97 3.89 -5.08
C ASN A 62 6.51 3.54 -5.42
N ILE A 63 5.72 3.24 -4.40
CA ILE A 63 4.30 2.93 -4.57
C ILE A 63 3.45 4.19 -4.47
N VAL A 64 3.82 5.07 -3.54
CA VAL A 64 3.08 6.29 -3.22
C VAL A 64 3.95 7.50 -3.47
N ARG A 65 3.34 8.58 -3.93
CA ARG A 65 3.97 9.89 -4.07
C ARG A 65 3.24 10.88 -3.19
N TYR A 66 3.88 12.01 -2.93
CA TYR A 66 3.24 13.05 -2.15
C TYR A 66 3.63 14.43 -2.67
N GLU A 67 2.83 15.41 -2.32
CA GLU A 67 3.08 16.80 -2.65
C GLU A 67 2.56 17.67 -1.51
N LYS A 68 3.35 18.65 -1.12
CA LYS A 68 2.93 19.64 -0.14
C LYS A 68 2.22 20.79 -0.84
N LYS A 69 1.02 21.10 -0.39
CA LYS A 69 0.25 22.25 -0.89
C LYS A 69 -0.19 23.07 0.31
N GLY A 70 0.53 24.18 0.56
CA GLY A 70 0.27 24.99 1.75
C GLY A 70 0.52 24.19 3.01
N LEU A 71 -0.48 24.06 3.85
CA LEU A 71 -0.40 23.30 5.10
C LEU A 71 -0.76 21.82 4.95
N GLU A 72 -1.23 21.44 3.77
CA GLU A 72 -1.63 20.05 3.53
C GLU A 72 -0.53 19.28 2.80
N THR A 73 -0.48 17.97 3.06
CA THR A 73 0.33 17.05 2.29
C THR A 73 -0.63 16.04 1.66
N LEU A 74 -0.62 15.98 0.34
CA LEU A 74 -1.47 15.06 -0.42
C LEU A 74 -0.65 13.85 -0.85
N TYR A 75 -1.27 12.68 -0.75
CA TYR A 75 -0.64 11.41 -1.15
C TYR A 75 -1.48 10.73 -2.21
N TRP A 76 -0.82 10.04 -3.13
CA TRP A 76 -1.52 9.26 -4.17
C TRP A 76 -0.65 8.09 -4.64
N VAL A 77 -1.26 7.10 -5.27
CA VAL A 77 -0.55 5.95 -5.83
C VAL A 77 0.01 6.35 -7.20
N LYS A 78 1.31 6.16 -7.38
CA LYS A 78 1.99 6.57 -8.61
C LYS A 78 1.60 5.73 -9.82
N TYR A 79 1.67 4.42 -9.68
CA TYR A 79 1.37 3.49 -10.77
C TYR A 79 0.10 2.72 -10.45
N ARG A 80 -1.03 3.39 -10.64
CA ARG A 80 -2.33 2.89 -10.17
C ARG A 80 -2.69 1.52 -10.76
N ASN A 81 -2.51 1.36 -12.07
CA ASN A 81 -2.92 0.12 -12.73
C ASN A 81 -2.08 -1.08 -12.26
N GLU A 82 -0.78 -0.89 -12.15
CA GLU A 82 0.10 -1.96 -11.70
C GLU A 82 -0.13 -2.34 -10.25
N VAL A 83 -0.28 -1.33 -9.40
CA VAL A 83 -0.54 -1.59 -7.98
C VAL A 83 -1.89 -2.28 -7.80
N ARG A 84 -2.91 -1.83 -8.54
CA ARG A 84 -4.22 -2.48 -8.50
C ARG A 84 -4.13 -3.94 -8.90
N ARG A 85 -3.34 -4.25 -9.91
CA ARG A 85 -3.16 -5.64 -10.35
C ARG A 85 -2.50 -6.49 -9.28
N ILE A 86 -1.52 -5.92 -8.56
CA ILE A 86 -0.87 -6.65 -7.47
C ILE A 86 -1.88 -6.99 -6.39
N LEU A 87 -2.67 -6.02 -5.95
CA LEU A 87 -3.66 -6.24 -4.91
C LEU A 87 -4.72 -7.24 -5.36
N ARG A 88 -5.18 -7.12 -6.60
CA ARG A 88 -6.16 -8.06 -7.15
C ARG A 88 -5.64 -9.48 -7.20
N ALA A 89 -4.36 -9.64 -7.58
CA ALA A 89 -3.75 -10.96 -7.61
C ALA A 89 -3.65 -11.56 -6.21
N CYS A 90 -3.28 -10.75 -5.23
CA CYS A 90 -3.23 -11.20 -3.84
C CYS A 90 -4.61 -11.64 -3.36
N GLU A 91 -5.62 -10.85 -3.63
CA GLU A 91 -6.99 -11.15 -3.21
C GLU A 91 -7.56 -12.35 -3.94
N SER A 92 -7.21 -12.51 -5.21
CA SER A 92 -7.58 -13.69 -5.97
C SER A 92 -6.97 -14.95 -5.38
N LEU A 93 -5.72 -14.89 -5.00
CA LEU A 93 -5.03 -16.02 -4.38
C LEU A 93 -5.67 -16.41 -3.06
N VAL A 94 -6.03 -15.41 -2.24
CA VAL A 94 -6.73 -15.66 -0.97
C VAL A 94 -8.06 -16.38 -1.22
N ARG A 95 -8.84 -15.90 -2.19
CA ARG A 95 -10.14 -16.52 -2.52
C ARG A 95 -9.98 -17.96 -2.99
N ARG A 96 -8.97 -18.23 -3.80
CA ARG A 96 -8.71 -19.60 -4.26
C ARG A 96 -8.33 -20.52 -3.11
N ALA A 97 -7.49 -20.04 -2.20
CA ALA A 97 -7.08 -20.80 -1.04
C ALA A 97 -8.30 -21.13 -0.15
N SER A 98 -9.17 -20.14 0.08
CA SER A 98 -10.37 -20.33 0.89
C SER A 98 -11.29 -21.37 0.29
N ARG A 99 -11.52 -21.31 -1.02
CA ARG A 99 -12.37 -22.28 -1.71
C ARG A 99 -11.79 -23.68 -1.63
N ARG A 100 -10.48 -23.80 -1.81
CA ARG A 100 -9.81 -25.09 -1.81
C ARG A 100 -9.89 -25.78 -0.45
N LEU A 101 -9.79 -25.00 0.61
CA LEU A 101 -9.88 -25.54 1.97
C LEU A 101 -11.30 -25.79 2.39
N GLY A 102 -12.28 -25.31 1.62
CA GLY A 102 -13.69 -25.51 1.93
C GLY A 102 -14.12 -24.81 3.21
N LYS A 103 -13.40 -23.78 3.61
CA LYS A 103 -13.69 -23.05 4.82
C LYS A 103 -13.45 -21.56 4.63
N ASP A 104 -14.11 -20.80 5.46
CA ASP A 104 -13.86 -19.37 5.54
C ASP A 104 -12.52 -19.14 6.26
N VAL A 105 -11.67 -18.38 5.65
CA VAL A 105 -10.36 -18.11 6.18
C VAL A 105 -10.22 -16.67 6.57
#